data_90e8bf41fe2aff09932b7805e36a3897
#
_entry.id   90e8bf41fe2aff09932b7805e36a3897
#
_cell.length_a   1.000
_cell.length_b   1.000
_cell.length_c   1.000
_cell.angle_alpha   90.00
_cell.angle_beta   90.00
_cell.angle_gamma   90.00
#
_symmetry.space_group_name_H-M   'P 1'
#
loop_
_entity.id
_entity.type
_entity.pdbx_description
1 polymer ?
#
loop_
_entity_poly.entity_id
_entity_poly.type
_entity_poly.pdbx_seq_one_letter_code
_entity_poly.pdbx_strand_id
1 'polypeptide(L)'
;MPTVTEKTIKLDKAAIKALDISHLAEQSLNKNDWLTAGQSEYRLYAWLSTQFINTTILDVGTRTGGSALALSYNEKNNVISYDLVEQGASSGIKKDNVEFKIQDFREDDTLDFDNISIIMLDVDPHDGVQEEEMFEWLEEKGWKGLVLLDDIGPQWPEIEDFWNRITYPKLNVTEVGHMSGTGLVNFDEKQTISWL
;
A
#
# COMPACT_ATOMS: atom_id res chain seq x y z
N MET A 1 28.71 9.67 -16.43
CA MET A 1 27.66 9.67 -15.42
C MET A 1 26.69 8.60 -15.85
N PRO A 2 26.30 7.65 -15.00
CA PRO A 2 25.27 6.70 -15.36
C PRO A 2 23.97 7.48 -15.61
N THR A 3 23.34 7.21 -16.75
CA THR A 3 22.00 7.72 -17.08
C THR A 3 21.04 7.17 -16.03
N VAL A 4 20.49 8.03 -15.19
CA VAL A 4 19.42 7.68 -14.27
C VAL A 4 18.19 7.33 -15.13
N THR A 5 17.82 6.06 -15.15
CA THR A 5 16.64 5.61 -15.89
C THR A 5 15.41 6.06 -15.12
N GLU A 6 14.69 7.03 -15.64
CA GLU A 6 13.39 7.43 -15.08
C GLU A 6 12.40 6.28 -15.23
N LYS A 7 11.76 5.89 -14.15
CA LYS A 7 10.71 4.87 -14.14
C LYS A 7 9.35 5.54 -14.28
N THR A 8 8.53 5.07 -15.21
CA THR A 8 7.14 5.53 -15.34
C THR A 8 6.18 4.38 -15.01
N ILE A 9 5.30 4.60 -14.03
CA ILE A 9 4.19 3.70 -13.69
C ILE A 9 2.92 4.30 -14.32
N LYS A 10 2.42 3.63 -15.34
CA LYS A 10 1.18 4.00 -16.02
C LYS A 10 0.06 3.06 -15.58
N LEU A 11 -0.87 3.57 -14.78
CA LEU A 11 -2.00 2.80 -14.29
C LEU A 11 -2.99 2.53 -15.42
N ASP A 12 -3.19 1.27 -15.73
CA ASP A 12 -4.18 0.80 -16.70
C ASP A 12 -5.44 0.34 -15.95
N LYS A 13 -6.48 1.16 -15.99
CA LYS A 13 -7.76 0.87 -15.33
C LYS A 13 -8.37 -0.46 -15.79
N ALA A 14 -8.26 -0.76 -17.07
CA ALA A 14 -8.84 -1.99 -17.62
C ALA A 14 -8.06 -3.22 -17.14
N ALA A 15 -6.72 -3.15 -17.14
CA ALA A 15 -5.88 -4.23 -16.64
C ALA A 15 -6.07 -4.45 -15.14
N ILE A 16 -6.17 -3.36 -14.34
CA ILE A 16 -6.45 -3.46 -12.90
C ILE A 16 -7.78 -4.14 -12.66
N LYS A 17 -8.86 -3.69 -13.30
CA LYS A 17 -10.20 -4.25 -13.13
C LYS A 17 -10.32 -5.70 -13.60
N ALA A 18 -9.52 -6.11 -14.58
CA ALA A 18 -9.51 -7.46 -15.14
C ALA A 18 -8.58 -8.44 -14.39
N LEU A 19 -7.76 -7.96 -13.44
CA LEU A 19 -6.80 -8.80 -12.74
C LEU A 19 -7.52 -9.87 -11.93
N ASP A 20 -7.17 -11.14 -12.17
CA ASP A 20 -7.71 -12.26 -11.39
C ASP A 20 -6.94 -12.42 -10.07
N ILE A 21 -7.63 -12.18 -8.97
CA ILE A 21 -7.14 -12.34 -7.59
C ILE A 21 -7.91 -13.40 -6.81
N SER A 22 -8.71 -14.23 -7.49
CA SER A 22 -9.60 -15.23 -6.85
C SER A 22 -8.83 -16.21 -5.97
N HIS A 23 -7.63 -16.62 -6.40
CA HIS A 23 -6.76 -17.52 -5.64
C HIS A 23 -6.26 -16.93 -4.32
N LEU A 24 -6.16 -15.60 -4.21
CA LEU A 24 -5.84 -14.91 -2.96
C LEU A 24 -7.08 -14.80 -2.07
N ALA A 25 -8.24 -14.53 -2.65
CA ALA A 25 -9.50 -14.43 -1.91
C ALA A 25 -9.82 -15.70 -1.12
N GLU A 26 -9.41 -16.87 -1.63
CA GLU A 26 -9.57 -18.16 -0.94
C GLU A 26 -8.77 -18.25 0.37
N GLN A 27 -7.67 -17.49 0.47
CA GLN A 27 -6.79 -17.45 1.64
C GLN A 27 -7.19 -16.34 2.63
N SER A 28 -8.07 -15.42 2.22
CA SER A 28 -8.50 -14.32 3.06
C SER A 28 -9.31 -14.79 4.27
N LEU A 29 -9.04 -14.20 5.43
CA LEU A 29 -9.84 -14.40 6.64
C LEU A 29 -11.22 -13.74 6.53
N ASN A 30 -11.33 -12.67 5.78
CA ASN A 30 -12.59 -11.98 5.51
C ASN A 30 -12.97 -12.07 4.03
N LYS A 31 -13.49 -13.21 3.63
CA LYS A 31 -13.86 -13.46 2.23
C LYS A 31 -14.92 -12.51 1.69
N ASN A 32 -15.79 -11.98 2.57
CA ASN A 32 -16.84 -11.07 2.14
C ASN A 32 -16.25 -9.74 1.63
N ASP A 33 -15.23 -9.20 2.27
CA ASP A 33 -14.59 -7.97 1.82
C ASP A 33 -13.96 -8.16 0.43
N TRP A 34 -13.29 -9.29 0.22
CA TRP A 34 -12.70 -9.62 -1.08
C TRP A 34 -13.72 -9.83 -2.20
N LEU A 35 -14.92 -10.29 -1.88
CA LEU A 35 -15.95 -10.59 -2.87
C LEU A 35 -16.85 -9.38 -3.17
N THR A 36 -16.84 -8.36 -2.31
CA THR A 36 -17.76 -7.22 -2.39
C THR A 36 -17.04 -5.87 -2.38
N ALA A 37 -16.85 -5.28 -1.20
CA ALA A 37 -16.37 -3.90 -1.07
C ALA A 37 -14.88 -3.72 -1.44
N GLY A 38 -14.02 -4.61 -0.99
CA GLY A 38 -12.56 -4.52 -1.19
C GLY A 38 -12.05 -5.04 -2.52
N GLN A 39 -12.93 -5.56 -3.41
CA GLN A 39 -12.46 -6.22 -4.63
C GLN A 39 -11.69 -5.29 -5.58
N SER A 40 -12.07 -4.03 -5.68
CA SER A 40 -11.38 -3.06 -6.54
C SER A 40 -10.03 -2.68 -5.97
N GLU A 41 -9.97 -2.37 -4.69
CA GLU A 41 -8.76 -1.96 -3.99
C GLU A 41 -7.72 -3.09 -3.98
N TYR A 42 -8.13 -4.33 -3.68
CA TYR A 42 -7.21 -5.49 -3.67
C TYR A 42 -6.68 -5.80 -5.08
N ARG A 43 -7.43 -5.55 -6.13
CA ARG A 43 -6.92 -5.62 -7.50
C ARG A 43 -5.88 -4.54 -7.79
N LEU A 44 -6.10 -3.32 -7.31
CA LEU A 44 -5.12 -2.24 -7.42
C LEU A 44 -3.82 -2.60 -6.71
N TYR A 45 -3.90 -3.09 -5.46
CA TYR A 45 -2.73 -3.48 -4.66
C TYR A 45 -1.96 -4.63 -5.32
N ALA A 46 -2.67 -5.66 -5.76
CA ALA A 46 -2.08 -6.78 -6.50
C ALA A 46 -1.41 -6.29 -7.80
N TRP A 47 -2.07 -5.42 -8.57
CA TRP A 47 -1.51 -4.86 -9.79
C TRP A 47 -0.26 -4.02 -9.50
N LEU A 48 -0.28 -3.16 -8.49
CA LEU A 48 0.88 -2.35 -8.10
C LEU A 48 2.06 -3.22 -7.70
N SER A 49 1.84 -4.33 -7.00
CA SER A 49 2.92 -5.26 -6.66
C SER A 49 3.65 -5.80 -7.88
N THR A 50 2.98 -5.91 -9.05
CA THR A 50 3.61 -6.37 -10.29
C THR A 50 4.52 -5.33 -10.95
N GLN A 51 4.45 -4.06 -10.52
CA GLN A 51 5.27 -2.98 -11.07
C GLN A 51 6.70 -2.99 -10.50
N PHE A 52 6.96 -3.84 -9.52
CA PHE A 52 8.24 -3.97 -8.84
C PHE A 52 8.65 -5.43 -8.76
N ILE A 53 9.96 -5.68 -8.65
CA ILE A 53 10.53 -7.04 -8.59
C ILE A 53 11.70 -7.07 -7.61
N ASN A 54 11.76 -8.09 -6.77
CA ASN A 54 12.81 -8.31 -5.77
C ASN A 54 12.93 -7.14 -4.77
N THR A 55 11.81 -6.65 -4.32
CA THR A 55 11.70 -5.55 -3.37
C THR A 55 10.85 -5.92 -2.17
N THR A 56 10.91 -5.11 -1.14
CA THR A 56 10.02 -5.17 0.01
C THR A 56 8.87 -4.19 -0.19
N ILE A 57 7.67 -4.61 0.21
CA ILE A 57 6.46 -3.79 0.28
C ILE A 57 6.01 -3.80 1.74
N LEU A 58 5.76 -2.63 2.31
CA LEU A 58 5.20 -2.52 3.64
C LEU A 58 3.69 -2.33 3.56
N ASP A 59 3.00 -2.99 4.47
CA ASP A 59 1.57 -2.88 4.71
C ASP A 59 1.39 -2.46 6.18
N VAL A 60 0.92 -1.25 6.41
CA VAL A 60 0.80 -0.67 7.76
C VAL A 60 -0.67 -0.47 8.07
N GLY A 61 -1.17 -1.20 9.07
CA GLY A 61 -2.58 -1.36 9.39
C GLY A 61 -3.12 -2.71 8.91
N THR A 62 -2.48 -3.79 9.32
CA THR A 62 -2.75 -5.18 8.87
C THR A 62 -4.19 -5.63 9.08
N ARG A 63 -4.77 -5.32 10.24
CA ARG A 63 -6.07 -5.84 10.67
C ARG A 63 -6.21 -7.35 10.44
N THR A 64 -6.99 -7.79 9.44
CA THR A 64 -7.16 -9.20 9.08
C THR A 64 -6.26 -9.67 7.95
N GLY A 65 -5.35 -8.84 7.47
CA GLY A 65 -4.33 -9.16 6.47
C GLY A 65 -4.80 -9.12 5.01
N GLY A 66 -5.91 -8.45 4.72
CA GLY A 66 -6.44 -8.37 3.36
C GLY A 66 -5.50 -7.62 2.40
N SER A 67 -5.04 -6.45 2.79
CA SER A 67 -4.08 -5.62 2.06
C SER A 67 -2.74 -6.32 1.85
N ALA A 68 -2.17 -6.91 2.94
CA ALA A 68 -0.94 -7.70 2.85
C ALA A 68 -1.05 -8.83 1.82
N LEU A 69 -2.17 -9.56 1.85
CA LEU A 69 -2.42 -10.66 0.94
C LEU A 69 -2.51 -10.17 -0.51
N ALA A 70 -3.15 -9.03 -0.77
CA ALA A 70 -3.23 -8.45 -2.11
C ALA A 70 -1.87 -7.98 -2.62
N LEU A 71 -1.10 -7.25 -1.78
CA LEU A 71 0.24 -6.77 -2.09
C LEU A 71 1.23 -7.94 -2.36
N SER A 72 0.97 -9.12 -1.79
CA SER A 72 1.79 -10.31 -1.99
C SER A 72 1.55 -11.04 -3.33
N TYR A 73 0.70 -10.49 -4.21
CA TYR A 73 0.36 -11.10 -5.51
C TYR A 73 1.60 -11.42 -6.35
N ASN A 74 2.57 -10.51 -6.42
CA ASN A 74 3.86 -10.80 -7.05
C ASN A 74 4.80 -11.50 -6.05
N GLU A 75 4.88 -12.81 -6.14
CA GLU A 75 5.67 -13.66 -5.23
C GLU A 75 7.19 -13.42 -5.30
N LYS A 76 7.67 -12.57 -6.22
CA LYS A 76 9.08 -12.12 -6.26
C LYS A 76 9.37 -10.99 -5.29
N ASN A 77 8.34 -10.39 -4.69
CA ASN A 77 8.48 -9.36 -3.68
C ASN A 77 8.19 -9.97 -2.29
N ASN A 78 8.77 -9.37 -1.26
CA ASN A 78 8.40 -9.67 0.12
C ASN A 78 7.42 -8.61 0.62
N VAL A 79 6.41 -9.04 1.36
CA VAL A 79 5.49 -8.14 2.07
C VAL A 79 5.77 -8.27 3.56
N ILE A 80 5.99 -7.14 4.24
CA ILE A 80 6.02 -7.09 5.70
C ILE A 80 4.82 -6.26 6.14
N SER A 81 3.94 -6.88 6.89
CA SER A 81 2.69 -6.28 7.33
C SER A 81 2.72 -6.01 8.83
N TYR A 82 2.40 -4.77 9.21
CA TYR A 82 2.51 -4.25 10.57
C TYR A 82 1.15 -3.88 11.14
N ASP A 83 0.95 -4.20 12.39
CA ASP A 83 -0.16 -3.71 13.20
C ASP A 83 0.30 -3.57 14.66
N LEU A 84 -0.35 -2.71 15.42
CA LEU A 84 -0.10 -2.59 16.86
C LEU A 84 -0.85 -3.66 17.66
N VAL A 85 -1.85 -4.31 17.04
CA VAL A 85 -2.73 -5.28 17.66
C VAL A 85 -2.89 -6.53 16.78
N GLU A 86 -2.69 -7.71 17.33
CA GLU A 86 -2.94 -8.98 16.63
C GLU A 86 -4.46 -9.20 16.45
N GLN A 87 -4.89 -9.28 15.20
CA GLN A 87 -6.29 -9.52 14.83
C GLN A 87 -6.48 -10.82 14.01
N GLY A 88 -5.55 -11.75 14.11
CA GLY A 88 -5.64 -13.08 13.52
C GLY A 88 -4.90 -13.25 12.20
N ALA A 89 -4.41 -12.18 11.57
CA ALA A 89 -3.73 -12.24 10.28
C ALA A 89 -2.53 -13.20 10.32
N SER A 90 -1.65 -13.06 11.32
CA SER A 90 -0.43 -13.85 11.47
C SER A 90 -0.69 -15.35 11.65
N SER A 91 -1.83 -15.71 12.25
CA SER A 91 -2.22 -17.10 12.48
C SER A 91 -3.02 -17.70 11.31
N GLY A 92 -3.78 -16.89 10.61
CA GLY A 92 -4.74 -17.31 9.58
C GLY A 92 -4.17 -17.34 8.17
N ILE A 93 -3.36 -16.38 7.77
CA ILE A 93 -2.77 -16.30 6.43
C ILE A 93 -1.43 -17.01 6.41
N LYS A 94 -1.26 -17.93 5.48
CA LYS A 94 0.00 -18.68 5.29
C LYS A 94 0.46 -18.48 3.84
N LYS A 95 1.34 -17.51 3.64
CA LYS A 95 1.94 -17.20 2.35
C LYS A 95 3.43 -16.92 2.53
N ASP A 96 4.27 -17.60 1.77
CA ASP A 96 5.72 -17.66 1.96
C ASP A 96 6.41 -16.27 1.83
N ASN A 97 5.80 -15.38 1.06
CA ASN A 97 6.32 -14.02 0.84
C ASN A 97 5.61 -12.95 1.70
N VAL A 98 4.93 -13.34 2.78
CA VAL A 98 4.29 -12.42 3.73
C VAL A 98 4.79 -12.69 5.15
N GLU A 99 5.27 -11.65 5.81
CA GLU A 99 5.62 -11.63 7.22
C GLU A 99 4.69 -10.67 7.96
N PHE A 100 4.16 -11.08 9.13
CA PHE A 100 3.35 -10.23 10.00
C PHE A 100 4.13 -9.87 11.26
N LYS A 101 4.16 -8.58 11.60
CA LYS A 101 4.82 -8.04 12.80
C LYS A 101 3.85 -7.21 13.62
N ILE A 102 3.83 -7.44 14.94
CA ILE A 102 2.99 -6.69 15.89
C ILE A 102 3.88 -5.66 16.57
N GLN A 103 4.07 -4.55 15.88
CA GLN A 103 4.86 -3.39 16.33
C GLN A 103 4.64 -2.20 15.38
N ASP A 104 5.08 -1.03 15.78
CA ASP A 104 5.24 0.11 14.87
C ASP A 104 6.40 -0.16 13.89
N PHE A 105 6.14 -0.01 12.58
CA PHE A 105 7.17 -0.24 11.56
C PHE A 105 8.36 0.73 11.69
N ARG A 106 8.13 1.92 12.28
CA ARG A 106 9.16 2.93 12.53
C ARG A 106 10.19 2.49 13.58
N GLU A 107 9.84 1.52 14.43
CA GLU A 107 10.69 0.92 15.44
C GLU A 107 11.46 -0.33 14.95
N ASP A 108 11.20 -0.77 13.72
CA ASP A 108 11.88 -1.94 13.15
C ASP A 108 13.23 -1.57 12.52
N ASP A 109 14.29 -1.80 13.27
CA ASP A 109 15.68 -1.54 12.87
C ASP A 109 16.23 -2.54 11.84
N THR A 110 15.47 -3.58 11.51
CA THR A 110 15.83 -4.59 10.49
C THR A 110 15.42 -4.19 9.07
N LEU A 111 14.65 -3.10 8.90
CA LEU A 111 14.18 -2.66 7.61
C LEU A 111 15.31 -2.08 6.74
N ASP A 112 15.42 -2.60 5.52
CA ASP A 112 16.28 -2.04 4.47
C ASP A 112 15.46 -1.06 3.62
N PHE A 113 15.50 0.23 4.00
CA PHE A 113 14.74 1.29 3.32
C PHE A 113 15.13 1.51 1.87
N ASP A 114 16.34 1.17 1.46
CA ASP A 114 16.79 1.24 0.06
C ASP A 114 16.08 0.20 -0.82
N ASN A 115 15.57 -0.87 -0.22
CA ASN A 115 14.85 -1.94 -0.91
C ASN A 115 13.31 -1.86 -0.76
N ILE A 116 12.76 -0.86 -0.09
CA ILE A 116 11.31 -0.70 0.05
C ILE A 116 10.76 0.15 -1.11
N SER A 117 9.86 -0.40 -1.89
CA SER A 117 9.28 0.28 -3.07
C SER A 117 7.87 0.86 -2.86
N ILE A 118 7.09 0.23 -2.01
CA ILE A 118 5.72 0.64 -1.69
C ILE A 118 5.52 0.58 -0.18
N ILE A 119 4.84 1.59 0.37
CA ILE A 119 4.30 1.58 1.73
C ILE A 119 2.81 1.87 1.62
N MET A 120 1.98 0.93 2.09
CA MET A 120 0.54 1.11 2.22
C MET A 120 0.24 1.59 3.64
N LEU A 121 -0.56 2.63 3.79
CA LEU A 121 -0.98 3.21 5.06
C LEU A 121 -2.50 3.20 5.16
N ASP A 122 -3.01 2.46 6.15
CA ASP A 122 -4.41 2.38 6.55
C ASP A 122 -4.46 2.17 8.06
N VAL A 123 -4.38 3.25 8.83
CA VAL A 123 -4.20 3.22 10.29
C VAL A 123 -5.34 3.89 11.03
N ASP A 124 -5.76 3.29 12.14
CA ASP A 124 -6.68 3.93 13.09
C ASP A 124 -5.95 5.02 13.90
N PRO A 125 -6.62 6.13 14.25
CA PRO A 125 -8.07 6.38 14.23
C PRO A 125 -8.59 7.14 13.00
N HIS A 126 -7.89 7.21 11.88
CA HIS A 126 -8.24 7.93 10.66
C HIS A 126 -8.41 9.45 10.89
N ASP A 127 -7.51 10.02 11.69
CA ASP A 127 -7.53 11.45 12.06
C ASP A 127 -6.52 12.31 11.27
N GLY A 128 -5.80 11.70 10.34
CA GLY A 128 -4.78 12.35 9.52
C GLY A 128 -3.49 12.70 10.25
N VAL A 129 -3.44 12.58 11.58
CA VAL A 129 -2.26 12.93 12.39
C VAL A 129 -1.19 11.86 12.28
N GLN A 130 -1.59 10.60 12.43
CA GLN A 130 -0.63 9.49 12.33
C GLN A 130 -0.07 9.35 10.92
N GLU A 131 -0.90 9.54 9.90
CA GLU A 131 -0.48 9.54 8.50
C GLU A 131 0.52 10.67 8.23
N GLU A 132 0.26 11.89 8.74
CA GLU A 132 1.18 13.02 8.62
C GLU A 132 2.52 12.76 9.32
N GLU A 133 2.51 12.24 10.56
CA GLU A 133 3.71 11.85 11.29
C GLU A 133 4.53 10.77 10.55
N MET A 134 3.87 9.80 9.93
CA MET A 134 4.54 8.77 9.12
C MET A 134 5.17 9.37 7.87
N PHE A 135 4.52 10.32 7.21
CA PHE A 135 5.07 11.03 6.06
C PHE A 135 6.31 11.83 6.46
N GLU A 136 6.25 12.62 7.53
CA GLU A 136 7.39 13.38 8.06
C GLU A 136 8.56 12.45 8.39
N TRP A 137 8.28 11.31 9.01
CA TRP A 137 9.31 10.32 9.33
C TRP A 137 9.95 9.72 8.07
N LEU A 138 9.17 9.42 7.02
CA LEU A 138 9.70 8.94 5.74
C LEU A 138 10.56 9.99 5.04
N GLU A 139 10.18 11.27 5.14
CA GLU A 139 10.99 12.41 4.64
C GLU A 139 12.33 12.49 5.38
N GLU A 140 12.32 12.42 6.71
CA GLU A 140 13.53 12.45 7.54
C GLU A 140 14.48 11.29 7.21
N LYS A 141 13.95 10.11 6.91
CA LYS A 141 14.72 8.95 6.43
C LYS A 141 15.26 9.13 5.00
N GLY A 142 14.76 10.11 4.25
CA GLY A 142 15.09 10.29 2.84
C GLY A 142 14.61 9.14 1.96
N TRP A 143 13.57 8.42 2.40
CA TRP A 143 13.01 7.29 1.66
C TRP A 143 12.48 7.69 0.29
N LYS A 144 12.57 6.78 -0.67
CA LYS A 144 12.13 6.97 -2.06
C LYS A 144 11.28 5.78 -2.50
N GLY A 145 10.01 6.06 -2.84
CA GLY A 145 9.07 5.03 -3.27
C GLY A 145 7.66 5.57 -3.41
N LEU A 146 6.69 4.68 -3.40
CA LEU A 146 5.26 5.01 -3.46
C LEU A 146 4.58 4.78 -2.12
N VAL A 147 3.84 5.77 -1.64
CA VAL A 147 2.84 5.57 -0.59
C VAL A 147 1.48 5.33 -1.23
N LEU A 148 0.83 4.25 -0.83
CA LEU A 148 -0.61 4.04 -0.95
C LEU A 148 -1.25 4.57 0.32
N LEU A 149 -2.09 5.58 0.20
CA LEU A 149 -2.83 6.16 1.33
C LEU A 149 -4.31 5.83 1.18
N ASP A 150 -4.88 5.16 2.17
CA ASP A 150 -6.31 4.87 2.20
C ASP A 150 -7.12 6.04 2.79
N ASP A 151 -8.42 5.99 2.61
CA ASP A 151 -9.40 6.88 3.24
C ASP A 151 -9.29 8.38 2.88
N ILE A 152 -8.73 8.71 1.72
CA ILE A 152 -8.55 10.11 1.26
C ILE A 152 -9.85 10.83 0.85
N GLY A 153 -11.00 10.18 0.99
CA GLY A 153 -12.30 10.70 0.59
C GLY A 153 -13.06 11.43 1.72
N PRO A 154 -14.20 12.02 1.37
CA PRO A 154 -14.96 12.89 2.29
C PRO A 154 -15.61 12.16 3.48
N GLN A 155 -15.52 10.85 3.56
CA GLN A 155 -15.93 10.07 4.74
C GLN A 155 -14.99 10.30 5.93
N TRP A 156 -13.73 10.67 5.64
CA TRP A 156 -12.67 10.93 6.61
C TRP A 156 -12.08 12.33 6.35
N PRO A 157 -12.77 13.39 6.80
CA PRO A 157 -12.42 14.75 6.45
C PRO A 157 -11.02 15.17 6.91
N GLU A 158 -10.52 14.62 8.00
CA GLU A 158 -9.18 14.90 8.51
C GLU A 158 -8.10 14.31 7.61
N ILE A 159 -8.31 13.10 7.08
CA ILE A 159 -7.39 12.49 6.09
C ILE A 159 -7.54 13.19 4.73
N GLU A 160 -8.75 13.58 4.33
CA GLU A 160 -8.96 14.38 3.11
C GLU A 160 -8.20 15.71 3.20
N ASP A 161 -8.24 16.40 4.35
CA ASP A 161 -7.48 17.62 4.58
C ASP A 161 -5.98 17.37 4.53
N PHE A 162 -5.48 16.32 5.14
CA PHE A 162 -4.08 15.91 5.02
C PHE A 162 -3.71 15.62 3.56
N TRP A 163 -4.50 14.79 2.87
CA TRP A 163 -4.31 14.51 1.44
C TRP A 163 -4.18 15.78 0.61
N ASN A 164 -5.06 16.76 0.83
CA ASN A 164 -5.04 18.01 0.08
C ASN A 164 -3.77 18.83 0.33
N ARG A 165 -3.18 18.78 1.54
CA ARG A 165 -1.94 19.47 1.93
C ARG A 165 -0.66 18.81 1.40
N ILE A 166 -0.67 17.52 1.04
CA ILE A 166 0.49 16.83 0.50
C ILE A 166 1.00 17.54 -0.76
N THR A 167 2.28 17.90 -0.77
CA THR A 167 2.94 18.63 -1.88
C THR A 167 3.66 17.72 -2.86
N TYR A 168 3.91 16.47 -2.53
CA TYR A 168 4.48 15.47 -3.42
C TYR A 168 3.60 15.22 -4.64
N PRO A 169 4.17 14.80 -5.80
CA PRO A 169 3.39 14.29 -6.91
C PRO A 169 2.43 13.20 -6.44
N LYS A 170 1.14 13.39 -6.65
CA LYS A 170 0.11 12.47 -6.17
C LYS A 170 -0.98 12.24 -7.21
N LEU A 171 -1.64 11.09 -7.10
CA LEU A 171 -2.71 10.68 -8.01
C LEU A 171 -3.85 10.06 -7.20
N ASN A 172 -5.06 10.61 -7.32
CA ASN A 172 -6.25 9.97 -6.78
C ASN A 172 -6.62 8.76 -7.66
N VAL A 173 -6.66 7.58 -7.05
CA VAL A 173 -6.93 6.30 -7.72
C VAL A 173 -8.19 5.60 -7.21
N THR A 174 -9.05 6.32 -6.50
CA THR A 174 -10.30 5.83 -5.92
C THR A 174 -11.17 5.06 -6.91
N GLU A 175 -11.14 5.41 -8.20
CA GLU A 175 -11.93 4.70 -9.24
C GLU A 175 -11.59 3.20 -9.36
N VAL A 176 -10.40 2.81 -8.95
CA VAL A 176 -9.93 1.42 -8.91
C VAL A 176 -9.45 1.00 -7.52
N GLY A 177 -9.57 1.88 -6.53
CA GLY A 177 -9.25 1.69 -5.14
C GLY A 177 -10.47 1.49 -4.25
N HIS A 178 -10.34 1.85 -2.98
CA HIS A 178 -11.39 1.76 -1.98
C HIS A 178 -12.44 2.87 -2.16
N MET A 179 -13.68 2.58 -1.76
CA MET A 179 -14.80 3.52 -1.89
C MET A 179 -14.68 4.75 -0.99
N SER A 180 -13.96 4.66 0.12
CA SER A 180 -13.63 5.76 1.03
C SER A 180 -12.52 6.69 0.50
N GLY A 181 -11.88 6.29 -0.60
CA GLY A 181 -10.83 7.03 -1.27
C GLY A 181 -9.47 6.33 -1.18
N THR A 182 -8.75 6.29 -2.29
CA THR A 182 -7.38 5.76 -2.32
C THR A 182 -6.48 6.71 -3.09
N GLY A 183 -5.34 7.05 -2.51
CA GLY A 183 -4.32 7.92 -3.06
C GLY A 183 -2.99 7.21 -3.32
N LEU A 184 -2.30 7.60 -4.37
CA LEU A 184 -0.89 7.29 -4.60
C LEU A 184 -0.08 8.55 -4.41
N VAL A 185 0.96 8.51 -3.59
CA VAL A 185 1.92 9.62 -3.38
C VAL A 185 3.31 9.14 -3.75
N ASN A 186 4.01 9.94 -4.53
CA ASN A 186 5.32 9.57 -5.05
C ASN A 186 6.44 10.36 -4.36
N PHE A 187 7.26 9.66 -3.56
CA PHE A 187 8.44 10.21 -2.87
C PHE A 187 9.72 10.12 -3.72
N ASP A 188 9.66 9.48 -4.90
CA ASP A 188 10.84 9.32 -5.76
C ASP A 188 10.78 10.29 -6.96
N GLU A 189 11.62 11.29 -6.96
CA GLU A 189 11.74 12.28 -8.05
C GLU A 189 12.12 11.67 -9.41
N LYS A 190 12.69 10.45 -9.41
CA LYS A 190 13.07 9.70 -10.61
C LYS A 190 11.95 8.81 -11.14
N GLN A 191 10.82 8.82 -10.48
CA GLN A 191 9.65 8.05 -10.86
C GLN A 191 8.50 8.99 -11.20
N THR A 192 7.67 8.59 -12.15
CA THR A 192 6.41 9.28 -12.46
C THR A 192 5.24 8.31 -12.37
N ILE A 193 4.09 8.80 -11.93
CA ILE A 193 2.83 8.06 -11.87
C ILE A 193 1.78 8.79 -12.68
N SER A 194 1.05 8.07 -13.51
CA SER A 194 -0.03 8.65 -14.33
C SER A 194 -1.03 7.57 -14.75
N TRP A 195 -2.20 7.98 -15.17
CA TRP A 195 -3.09 7.11 -15.92
C TRP A 195 -2.55 6.85 -17.34
N LEU A 196 -2.83 5.63 -17.86
CA LEU A 196 -2.57 5.27 -19.25
C LEU A 196 -3.56 5.97 -20.20
#